data_4125e2427686ee7413d9f20a134b5d32
#
_entry.id   4125e2427686ee7413d9f20a134b5d32
#
_cell.length_a   1.000
_cell.length_b   1.000
_cell.length_c   1.000
_cell.angle_alpha   90.00
_cell.angle_beta   90.00
_cell.angle_gamma   90.00
#
_symmetry.space_group_name_H-M   'P 1'
#
loop_
_entity.id
_entity.type
_entity.pdbx_description
1 polymer ?
#
loop_
_entity_poly.entity_id
_entity_poly.type
_entity_poly.pdbx_seq_one_letter_code
_entity_poly.pdbx_strand_id
1 'polypeptide(L)'
;LDIDDFKSKLTTKTKLVSLLHISNTLGCCNPIKNISKLAKQNGSLVMLDACQSLAHQKIDVQELGIDFLAGSGHKLCGPTGIGFLWSKREILEKIPPFFGGGEMIQDVFEESSTWAELPHKFEAGTPAIAEAIGLAEAINYINNIGLDNIQRYEKALTKYLFQKLNEIEDIEIIGPPPEVDPNRASLATFYLKNIHSNDLAEILDSKGICIRSGHHCCQPLHRHIGINSTARVRMNFTTEKEEIDIFIEKLK
;
A
#
# COMPACT_ATOMS: atom_id res chain seq x y z
N LEU A 1 8.12 -7.76 -8.39
CA LEU A 1 7.47 -9.00 -8.87
C LEU A 1 8.17 -9.47 -10.13
N ASP A 2 8.45 -10.77 -10.22
CA ASP A 2 9.01 -11.41 -11.41
C ASP A 2 7.90 -11.66 -12.43
N ILE A 3 8.03 -11.08 -13.63
CA ILE A 3 7.00 -11.16 -14.69
C ILE A 3 6.98 -12.53 -15.36
N ASP A 4 8.10 -13.20 -15.47
CA ASP A 4 8.15 -14.52 -16.13
C ASP A 4 7.63 -15.61 -15.20
N ASP A 5 7.92 -15.52 -13.90
CA ASP A 5 7.28 -16.33 -12.88
C ASP A 5 5.76 -16.08 -12.83
N PHE A 6 5.33 -14.81 -12.90
CA PHE A 6 3.91 -14.47 -12.99
C PHE A 6 3.23 -15.11 -14.22
N LYS A 7 3.83 -14.99 -15.41
CA LYS A 7 3.30 -15.61 -16.63
C LYS A 7 3.16 -17.13 -16.50
N SER A 8 4.15 -17.79 -15.90
CA SER A 8 4.16 -19.24 -15.72
C SER A 8 3.02 -19.75 -14.83
N LYS A 9 2.52 -18.89 -13.93
CA LYS A 9 1.43 -19.20 -12.98
C LYS A 9 0.04 -18.84 -13.51
N LEU A 10 -0.07 -18.07 -14.59
CA LEU A 10 -1.36 -17.80 -15.22
C LEU A 10 -1.88 -19.05 -15.94
N THR A 11 -3.12 -19.43 -15.62
CA THR A 11 -3.80 -20.56 -16.25
C THR A 11 -5.24 -20.17 -16.62
N THR A 12 -5.91 -20.97 -17.42
CA THR A 12 -7.34 -20.78 -17.77
C THR A 12 -8.26 -20.81 -16.54
N LYS A 13 -7.77 -21.32 -15.41
CA LYS A 13 -8.50 -21.34 -14.13
C LYS A 13 -8.31 -20.03 -13.34
N THR A 14 -7.33 -19.21 -13.68
CA THR A 14 -7.09 -17.93 -13.00
C THR A 14 -8.22 -16.96 -13.33
N LYS A 15 -9.03 -16.58 -12.35
CA LYS A 15 -10.17 -15.67 -12.50
C LYS A 15 -9.86 -14.26 -12.01
N LEU A 16 -9.02 -14.15 -11.01
CA LEU A 16 -8.64 -12.88 -10.39
C LEU A 16 -7.14 -12.88 -10.09
N VAL A 17 -6.48 -11.79 -10.45
CA VAL A 17 -5.11 -11.44 -10.04
C VAL A 17 -5.21 -10.31 -9.03
N SER A 18 -4.86 -10.59 -7.78
CA SER A 18 -4.86 -9.60 -6.70
C SER A 18 -3.42 -9.36 -6.24
N LEU A 19 -3.00 -8.09 -6.22
CA LEU A 19 -1.63 -7.73 -5.86
C LEU A 19 -1.52 -6.32 -5.28
N LEU A 20 -0.40 -6.07 -4.59
CA LEU A 20 -0.02 -4.74 -4.10
C LEU A 20 0.43 -3.85 -5.26
N HIS A 21 0.10 -2.55 -5.22
CA HIS A 21 0.76 -1.57 -6.07
C HIS A 21 2.20 -1.33 -5.60
N ILE A 22 2.34 -0.94 -4.34
CA ILE A 22 3.63 -0.72 -3.70
C ILE A 22 3.74 -1.58 -2.45
N SER A 23 4.88 -2.23 -2.29
CA SER A 23 5.14 -3.05 -1.11
C SER A 23 5.34 -2.19 0.14
N ASN A 24 4.61 -2.52 1.20
CA ASN A 24 4.77 -1.88 2.51
C ASN A 24 6.08 -2.28 3.24
N THR A 25 6.75 -3.31 2.77
CA THR A 25 8.01 -3.82 3.34
C THR A 25 9.20 -3.47 2.46
N LEU A 26 9.19 -3.87 1.20
CA LEU A 26 10.32 -3.64 0.28
C LEU A 26 10.32 -2.23 -0.33
N GLY A 27 9.18 -1.55 -0.28
CA GLY A 27 9.00 -0.27 -0.97
C GLY A 27 8.88 -0.38 -2.48
N CYS A 28 9.14 -1.53 -3.09
CA CYS A 28 9.11 -1.70 -4.53
C CYS A 28 7.73 -1.46 -5.13
N CYS A 29 7.73 -0.81 -6.31
CA CYS A 29 6.54 -0.57 -7.11
C CYS A 29 6.35 -1.69 -8.14
N ASN A 30 5.21 -2.37 -8.13
CA ASN A 30 4.92 -3.43 -9.07
C ASN A 30 4.51 -2.87 -10.45
N PRO A 31 4.91 -3.52 -11.56
CA PRO A 31 4.62 -3.06 -12.92
C PRO A 31 3.18 -3.40 -13.33
N ILE A 32 2.20 -2.72 -12.69
CA ILE A 32 0.76 -3.02 -12.78
C ILE A 32 0.25 -3.02 -14.23
N LYS A 33 0.68 -2.07 -15.04
CA LYS A 33 0.24 -1.98 -16.44
C LYS A 33 0.57 -3.25 -17.25
N ASN A 34 1.77 -3.80 -17.02
CA ASN A 34 2.20 -5.05 -17.68
C ASN A 34 1.43 -6.25 -17.14
N ILE A 35 1.28 -6.34 -15.82
CA ILE A 35 0.55 -7.43 -15.15
C ILE A 35 -0.92 -7.41 -15.57
N SER A 36 -1.55 -6.24 -15.57
CA SER A 36 -2.94 -6.07 -15.99
C SER A 36 -3.16 -6.50 -17.45
N LYS A 37 -2.25 -6.11 -18.35
CA LYS A 37 -2.30 -6.54 -19.76
C LYS A 37 -2.25 -8.05 -19.90
N LEU A 38 -1.33 -8.73 -19.22
CA LEU A 38 -1.19 -10.19 -19.24
C LEU A 38 -2.40 -10.90 -18.61
N ALA A 39 -2.89 -10.41 -17.47
CA ALA A 39 -4.06 -10.95 -16.81
C ALA A 39 -5.31 -10.86 -17.71
N LYS A 40 -5.52 -9.72 -18.37
CA LYS A 40 -6.64 -9.54 -19.31
C LYS A 40 -6.56 -10.42 -20.54
N GLN A 41 -5.36 -10.62 -21.10
CA GLN A 41 -5.14 -11.59 -22.18
C GLN A 41 -5.51 -13.00 -21.79
N ASN A 42 -5.38 -13.34 -20.50
CA ASN A 42 -5.80 -14.62 -19.91
C ASN A 42 -7.30 -14.66 -19.53
N GLY A 43 -8.05 -13.57 -19.68
CA GLY A 43 -9.45 -13.48 -19.25
C GLY A 43 -9.63 -13.27 -17.73
N SER A 44 -8.59 -12.89 -17.01
CA SER A 44 -8.61 -12.66 -15.57
C SER A 44 -8.91 -11.20 -15.22
N LEU A 45 -9.64 -10.97 -14.14
CA LEU A 45 -9.81 -9.65 -13.51
C LEU A 45 -8.56 -9.26 -12.72
N VAL A 46 -8.36 -7.96 -12.50
CA VAL A 46 -7.21 -7.43 -11.75
C VAL A 46 -7.69 -6.56 -10.61
N MET A 47 -7.26 -6.91 -9.39
CA MET A 47 -7.48 -6.14 -8.17
C MET A 47 -6.17 -5.57 -7.66
N LEU A 48 -6.16 -4.26 -7.42
CA LEU A 48 -5.01 -3.53 -6.92
C LEU A 48 -5.23 -3.09 -5.47
N ASP A 49 -4.39 -3.56 -4.56
CA ASP A 49 -4.23 -2.93 -3.26
C ASP A 49 -3.32 -1.70 -3.41
N ALA A 50 -3.92 -0.52 -3.35
CA ALA A 50 -3.25 0.75 -3.50
C ALA A 50 -3.00 1.47 -2.16
N CYS A 51 -3.18 0.80 -1.02
CA CYS A 51 -3.05 1.40 0.30
C CYS A 51 -1.71 2.10 0.56
N GLN A 52 -0.64 1.68 -0.12
CA GLN A 52 0.69 2.30 0.03
C GLN A 52 1.02 3.32 -1.06
N SER A 53 0.16 3.55 -2.03
CA SER A 53 0.44 4.40 -3.18
C SER A 53 -0.48 5.60 -3.33
N LEU A 54 -1.73 5.49 -2.87
CA LEU A 54 -2.77 6.51 -3.09
C LEU A 54 -2.43 7.91 -2.54
N ALA A 55 -1.72 7.99 -1.42
CA ALA A 55 -1.31 9.26 -0.84
C ALA A 55 -0.03 9.85 -1.47
N HIS A 56 0.66 9.09 -2.32
CA HIS A 56 2.04 9.37 -2.73
C HIS A 56 2.21 9.55 -4.24
N GLN A 57 1.28 9.04 -5.04
CA GLN A 57 1.34 9.15 -6.51
C GLN A 57 -0.04 9.05 -7.14
N LYS A 58 -0.18 9.62 -8.32
CA LYS A 58 -1.41 9.51 -9.11
C LYS A 58 -1.67 8.07 -9.54
N ILE A 59 -2.92 7.66 -9.44
CA ILE A 59 -3.40 6.36 -9.92
C ILE A 59 -4.56 6.62 -10.88
N ASP A 60 -4.39 6.24 -12.13
CA ASP A 60 -5.46 6.21 -13.12
C ASP A 60 -5.86 4.75 -13.35
N VAL A 61 -7.05 4.39 -12.89
CA VAL A 61 -7.57 3.03 -12.96
C VAL A 61 -7.80 2.56 -14.41
N GLN A 62 -8.09 3.49 -15.33
CA GLN A 62 -8.30 3.19 -16.73
C GLN A 62 -6.95 2.95 -17.43
N GLU A 63 -5.96 3.82 -17.18
CA GLU A 63 -4.62 3.68 -17.74
C GLU A 63 -3.95 2.40 -17.25
N LEU A 64 -4.07 2.07 -15.96
CA LEU A 64 -3.57 0.82 -15.38
C LEU A 64 -4.35 -0.41 -15.84
N GLY A 65 -5.57 -0.20 -16.33
CA GLY A 65 -6.42 -1.28 -16.83
C GLY A 65 -6.90 -2.24 -15.75
N ILE A 66 -7.05 -1.78 -14.52
CA ILE A 66 -7.51 -2.60 -13.38
C ILE A 66 -9.03 -2.65 -13.29
N ASP A 67 -9.55 -3.61 -12.55
CA ASP A 67 -10.97 -3.86 -12.40
C ASP A 67 -11.45 -3.57 -10.98
N PHE A 68 -10.56 -3.65 -9.98
CA PHE A 68 -10.81 -3.28 -8.59
C PHE A 68 -9.62 -2.50 -8.03
N LEU A 69 -9.91 -1.57 -7.12
CA LEU A 69 -8.89 -0.84 -6.36
C LEU A 69 -9.34 -0.71 -4.91
N ALA A 70 -8.48 -1.12 -3.98
CA ALA A 70 -8.68 -0.96 -2.55
C ALA A 70 -7.81 0.15 -1.98
N GLY A 71 -8.38 0.98 -1.12
CA GLY A 71 -7.72 2.07 -0.42
C GLY A 71 -8.05 2.11 1.07
N SER A 72 -7.12 2.59 1.89
CA SER A 72 -7.26 2.72 3.34
C SER A 72 -7.16 4.18 3.77
N GLY A 73 -8.21 4.69 4.45
CA GLY A 73 -8.34 6.11 4.80
C GLY A 73 -7.20 6.65 5.65
N HIS A 74 -6.79 5.92 6.70
CA HIS A 74 -5.72 6.38 7.60
C HIS A 74 -4.35 6.52 6.93
N LYS A 75 -4.14 5.90 5.76
CA LYS A 75 -2.92 6.07 4.96
C LYS A 75 -2.99 7.21 3.96
N LEU A 76 -4.19 7.81 3.82
CA LEU A 76 -4.48 9.00 3.00
C LEU A 76 -4.61 10.26 3.86
N CYS A 77 -3.92 10.35 4.98
CA CYS A 77 -4.08 11.42 5.98
C CYS A 77 -5.49 11.53 6.56
N GLY A 78 -6.34 10.54 6.30
CA GLY A 78 -7.71 10.47 6.77
C GLY A 78 -7.86 9.75 8.11
N PRO A 79 -9.09 9.65 8.62
CA PRO A 79 -9.38 8.95 9.89
C PRO A 79 -9.16 7.44 9.79
N THR A 80 -9.02 6.82 10.95
CA THR A 80 -9.09 5.36 11.10
C THR A 80 -10.53 4.88 10.88
N GLY A 81 -10.72 3.57 10.70
CA GLY A 81 -12.07 2.97 10.62
C GLY A 81 -12.75 3.10 9.26
N ILE A 82 -12.12 3.72 8.28
CA ILE A 82 -12.66 3.85 6.92
C ILE A 82 -11.65 3.45 5.84
N GLY A 83 -12.16 2.88 4.78
CA GLY A 83 -11.48 2.59 3.54
C GLY A 83 -12.50 2.51 2.40
N PHE A 84 -12.06 2.20 1.22
CA PHE A 84 -12.95 2.07 0.07
C PHE A 84 -12.49 0.98 -0.89
N LEU A 85 -13.46 0.44 -1.61
CA LEU A 85 -13.27 -0.39 -2.78
C LEU A 85 -13.89 0.31 -3.98
N TRP A 86 -13.08 0.59 -4.99
CA TRP A 86 -13.56 0.99 -6.30
C TRP A 86 -13.60 -0.22 -7.23
N SER A 87 -14.61 -0.32 -8.05
CA SER A 87 -14.68 -1.28 -9.16
C SER A 87 -15.55 -0.75 -10.30
N LYS A 88 -15.44 -1.39 -11.45
CA LYS A 88 -16.31 -1.13 -12.58
C LYS A 88 -17.73 -1.53 -12.26
N ARG A 89 -18.71 -0.68 -12.65
CA ARG A 89 -20.15 -0.89 -12.38
C ARG A 89 -20.63 -2.27 -12.86
N GLU A 90 -20.29 -2.65 -14.09
CA GLU A 90 -20.70 -3.91 -14.70
C GLU A 90 -20.18 -5.16 -13.98
N ILE A 91 -19.13 -5.01 -13.17
CA ILE A 91 -18.60 -6.07 -12.32
C ILE A 91 -19.39 -6.12 -11.02
N LEU A 92 -19.58 -4.97 -10.36
CA LEU A 92 -20.31 -4.87 -9.09
C LEU A 92 -21.77 -5.33 -9.24
N GLU A 93 -22.41 -5.09 -10.37
CA GLU A 93 -23.77 -5.55 -10.65
C GLU A 93 -23.89 -7.09 -10.61
N LYS A 94 -22.84 -7.80 -11.06
CA LYS A 94 -22.81 -9.26 -11.13
C LYS A 94 -22.38 -9.97 -9.84
N ILE A 95 -21.68 -9.28 -8.95
CA ILE A 95 -21.18 -9.87 -7.71
C ILE A 95 -22.28 -9.81 -6.64
N PRO A 96 -22.50 -10.88 -5.84
CA PRO A 96 -23.39 -10.81 -4.68
C PRO A 96 -22.78 -9.87 -3.61
N PRO A 97 -23.61 -9.30 -2.72
CA PRO A 97 -23.11 -8.55 -1.58
C PRO A 97 -22.31 -9.45 -0.65
N PHE A 98 -21.34 -8.87 0.06
CA PHE A 98 -20.49 -9.60 1.02
C PHE A 98 -21.16 -9.64 2.41
N PHE A 99 -21.71 -8.52 2.86
CA PHE A 99 -22.48 -8.43 4.10
C PHE A 99 -23.97 -8.23 3.80
N GLY A 100 -24.83 -8.75 4.69
CA GLY A 100 -26.25 -8.46 4.73
C GLY A 100 -26.57 -7.53 5.92
N GLY A 101 -27.57 -6.67 5.76
CA GLY A 101 -28.00 -5.76 6.82
C GLY A 101 -29.00 -4.70 6.31
N GLY A 102 -29.30 -3.72 7.14
CA GLY A 102 -30.11 -2.57 6.72
C GLY A 102 -29.46 -1.77 5.61
N GLU A 103 -30.24 -0.98 4.91
CA GLU A 103 -29.87 -0.07 3.80
C GLU A 103 -29.43 -0.76 2.49
N MET A 104 -28.77 -1.94 2.58
CA MET A 104 -28.25 -2.68 1.42
C MET A 104 -29.26 -3.66 0.79
N ILE A 105 -30.39 -3.87 1.43
CA ILE A 105 -31.43 -4.80 1.02
C ILE A 105 -32.63 -4.05 0.48
N GLN A 106 -33.32 -4.62 -0.52
CA GLN A 106 -34.53 -4.06 -1.07
C GLN A 106 -35.76 -4.79 -0.50
N ASP A 107 -35.87 -6.09 -0.69
CA ASP A 107 -36.93 -6.91 -0.17
C ASP A 107 -36.40 -8.13 0.56
N VAL A 108 -37.10 -8.56 1.61
CA VAL A 108 -36.77 -9.77 2.40
C VAL A 108 -37.98 -10.69 2.40
N PHE A 109 -37.77 -11.92 1.97
CA PHE A 109 -38.73 -13.01 2.02
C PHE A 109 -38.19 -14.10 2.96
N GLU A 110 -39.00 -15.10 3.29
CA GLU A 110 -38.61 -16.19 4.21
C GLU A 110 -37.38 -16.98 3.68
N GLU A 111 -37.29 -17.21 2.37
CA GLU A 111 -36.22 -18.03 1.75
C GLU A 111 -35.30 -17.25 0.80
N SER A 112 -35.53 -15.97 0.59
CA SER A 112 -34.77 -15.17 -0.37
C SER A 112 -34.74 -13.70 0.00
N SER A 113 -33.87 -12.95 -0.65
CA SER A 113 -33.78 -11.49 -0.53
C SER A 113 -33.35 -10.88 -1.85
N THR A 114 -33.77 -9.64 -2.07
CA THR A 114 -33.28 -8.80 -3.17
C THR A 114 -32.42 -7.66 -2.61
N TRP A 115 -31.53 -7.18 -3.42
CA TRP A 115 -30.53 -6.21 -3.01
C TRP A 115 -30.85 -4.82 -3.53
N ALA A 116 -30.49 -3.80 -2.76
CA ALA A 116 -30.56 -2.43 -3.23
C ALA A 116 -29.64 -2.20 -4.42
N GLU A 117 -29.85 -1.10 -5.14
CA GLU A 117 -28.96 -0.70 -6.23
C GLU A 117 -27.56 -0.28 -5.73
N LEU A 118 -26.60 -0.23 -6.65
CA LEU A 118 -25.28 0.29 -6.36
C LEU A 118 -25.33 1.80 -6.06
N PRO A 119 -24.56 2.30 -5.08
CA PRO A 119 -23.55 1.58 -4.27
C PRO A 119 -24.11 0.87 -3.04
N HIS A 120 -25.36 1.11 -2.64
CA HIS A 120 -25.97 0.64 -1.39
C HIS A 120 -25.90 -0.87 -1.21
N LYS A 121 -25.97 -1.64 -2.29
CA LYS A 121 -25.81 -3.11 -2.29
C LYS A 121 -24.62 -3.62 -1.48
N PHE A 122 -23.54 -2.83 -1.35
CA PHE A 122 -22.33 -3.19 -0.64
C PHE A 122 -22.13 -2.40 0.66
N GLU A 123 -23.10 -1.57 1.06
CA GLU A 123 -23.04 -0.68 2.23
C GLU A 123 -24.01 -1.17 3.32
N ALA A 124 -23.67 -2.27 3.99
CA ALA A 124 -24.54 -2.89 4.99
C ALA A 124 -24.53 -2.13 6.33
N GLY A 125 -25.71 -1.65 6.76
CA GLY A 125 -25.92 -0.90 7.99
C GLY A 125 -25.51 0.57 7.88
N THR A 126 -25.65 1.30 8.99
CA THR A 126 -25.26 2.72 9.03
C THR A 126 -23.77 2.89 8.70
N PRO A 127 -23.42 3.68 7.68
CA PRO A 127 -22.02 3.84 7.29
C PRO A 127 -21.23 4.67 8.30
N ALA A 128 -19.91 4.63 8.22
CA ALA A 128 -18.98 5.45 8.98
C ALA A 128 -19.03 6.93 8.51
N ILE A 129 -20.10 7.66 8.91
CA ILE A 129 -20.46 8.97 8.34
C ILE A 129 -19.38 10.03 8.64
N ALA A 130 -18.94 10.12 9.90
CA ALA A 130 -17.94 11.11 10.30
C ALA A 130 -16.58 10.83 9.63
N GLU A 131 -16.22 9.56 9.53
CA GLU A 131 -14.97 9.13 8.90
C GLU A 131 -15.00 9.37 7.39
N ALA A 132 -16.17 9.21 6.74
CA ALA A 132 -16.32 9.50 5.31
C ALA A 132 -16.13 10.99 5.01
N ILE A 133 -16.69 11.87 5.82
CA ILE A 133 -16.52 13.33 5.71
C ILE A 133 -15.04 13.69 5.97
N GLY A 134 -14.44 13.12 7.02
CA GLY A 134 -13.02 13.34 7.33
C GLY A 134 -12.09 12.84 6.23
N LEU A 135 -12.39 11.71 5.60
CA LEU A 135 -11.62 11.20 4.47
C LEU A 135 -11.72 12.11 3.24
N ALA A 136 -12.92 12.66 2.96
CA ALA A 136 -13.10 13.61 1.86
C ALA A 136 -12.22 14.86 2.06
N GLU A 137 -12.16 15.40 3.29
CA GLU A 137 -11.30 16.54 3.60
C GLU A 137 -9.80 16.20 3.50
N ALA A 138 -9.40 15.01 3.93
CA ALA A 138 -8.02 14.54 3.77
C ALA A 138 -7.62 14.41 2.29
N ILE A 139 -8.52 13.96 1.43
CA ILE A 139 -8.29 13.91 -0.02
C ILE A 139 -8.15 15.32 -0.59
N ASN A 140 -8.98 16.28 -0.17
CA ASN A 140 -8.87 17.68 -0.56
C ASN A 140 -7.52 18.27 -0.14
N TYR A 141 -7.08 17.99 1.08
CA TYR A 141 -5.77 18.42 1.58
C TYR A 141 -4.61 17.91 0.71
N ILE A 142 -4.58 16.60 0.39
CA ILE A 142 -3.57 16.00 -0.49
C ILE A 142 -3.62 16.61 -1.89
N ASN A 143 -4.82 16.81 -2.44
CA ASN A 143 -4.99 17.39 -3.76
C ASN A 143 -4.52 18.85 -3.82
N ASN A 144 -4.69 19.63 -2.74
CA ASN A 144 -4.21 21.01 -2.66
C ASN A 144 -2.67 21.10 -2.63
N ILE A 145 -1.98 20.13 -2.01
CA ILE A 145 -0.52 20.01 -2.08
C ILE A 145 -0.10 19.59 -3.50
N GLY A 146 -0.86 18.68 -4.09
CA GLY A 146 -0.65 18.09 -5.40
C GLY A 146 0.22 16.83 -5.35
N LEU A 147 -0.33 15.71 -5.81
CA LEU A 147 0.36 14.40 -5.80
C LEU A 147 1.69 14.41 -6.55
N ASP A 148 1.83 15.20 -7.63
CA ASP A 148 3.10 15.33 -8.35
C ASP A 148 4.19 16.01 -7.50
N ASN A 149 3.81 16.97 -6.66
CA ASN A 149 4.73 17.63 -5.73
C ASN A 149 5.15 16.66 -4.62
N ILE A 150 4.18 15.97 -4.03
CA ILE A 150 4.42 14.94 -3.02
C ILE A 150 5.40 13.89 -3.55
N GLN A 151 5.10 13.30 -4.70
CA GLN A 151 5.94 12.26 -5.30
C GLN A 151 7.36 12.74 -5.57
N ARG A 152 7.51 13.96 -6.12
CA ARG A 152 8.83 14.54 -6.42
C ARG A 152 9.64 14.73 -5.14
N TYR A 153 9.03 15.28 -4.10
CA TYR A 153 9.66 15.52 -2.82
C TYR A 153 10.09 14.21 -2.14
N GLU A 154 9.18 13.25 -2.05
CA GLU A 154 9.46 11.95 -1.45
C GLU A 154 10.52 11.15 -2.20
N LYS A 155 10.59 11.25 -3.54
CA LYS A 155 11.69 10.66 -4.34
C LYS A 155 13.04 11.27 -3.97
N ALA A 156 13.10 12.58 -3.76
CA ALA A 156 14.33 13.24 -3.34
C ALA A 156 14.78 12.79 -1.94
N LEU A 157 13.84 12.73 -0.97
CA LEU A 157 14.12 12.22 0.37
C LEU A 157 14.56 10.74 0.35
N THR A 158 13.90 9.92 -0.46
CA THR A 158 14.24 8.50 -0.58
C THR A 158 15.67 8.31 -1.09
N LYS A 159 16.04 9.04 -2.14
CA LYS A 159 17.41 9.02 -2.67
C LYS A 159 18.42 9.44 -1.62
N TYR A 160 18.11 10.50 -0.88
CA TYR A 160 18.98 10.99 0.19
C TYR A 160 19.13 9.97 1.33
N LEU A 161 18.02 9.39 1.79
CA LEU A 161 18.04 8.34 2.83
C LEU A 161 18.92 7.16 2.40
N PHE A 162 18.74 6.64 1.18
CA PHE A 162 19.53 5.51 0.70
C PHE A 162 21.02 5.84 0.59
N GLN A 163 21.35 7.05 0.13
CA GLN A 163 22.73 7.52 0.10
C GLN A 163 23.34 7.49 1.52
N LYS A 164 22.61 7.98 2.51
CA LYS A 164 23.06 8.04 3.91
C LYS A 164 23.15 6.67 4.59
N LEU A 165 22.17 5.81 4.34
CA LEU A 165 22.21 4.43 4.87
C LEU A 165 23.40 3.64 4.32
N ASN A 166 23.75 3.82 3.06
CA ASN A 166 24.91 3.15 2.45
C ASN A 166 26.28 3.60 3.02
N GLU A 167 26.31 4.70 3.80
CA GLU A 167 27.52 5.13 4.53
C GLU A 167 27.71 4.37 5.86
N ILE A 168 26.76 3.54 6.29
CA ILE A 168 26.77 2.84 7.58
C ILE A 168 27.35 1.44 7.37
N GLU A 169 28.36 1.09 8.17
CA GLU A 169 28.92 -0.26 8.20
C GLU A 169 27.88 -1.26 8.76
N ASP A 170 27.96 -2.50 8.32
CA ASP A 170 27.11 -3.62 8.76
C ASP A 170 25.59 -3.47 8.54
N ILE A 171 25.13 -2.47 7.79
CA ILE A 171 23.74 -2.34 7.38
C ILE A 171 23.46 -3.15 6.11
N GLU A 172 22.38 -3.89 6.12
CA GLU A 172 21.84 -4.54 4.90
C GLU A 172 20.44 -4.03 4.61
N ILE A 173 20.28 -3.35 3.47
CA ILE A 173 19.00 -2.79 3.03
C ILE A 173 18.29 -3.82 2.17
N ILE A 174 17.00 -4.07 2.48
CA ILE A 174 16.18 -5.05 1.77
C ILE A 174 15.31 -4.34 0.73
N GLY A 175 15.31 -4.90 -0.47
CA GLY A 175 14.54 -4.38 -1.61
C GLY A 175 15.36 -3.52 -2.58
N PRO A 176 14.80 -3.16 -3.72
CA PRO A 176 15.54 -2.44 -4.77
C PRO A 176 15.87 -1.01 -4.33
N PRO A 177 17.07 -0.49 -4.65
CA PRO A 177 17.40 0.91 -4.42
C PRO A 177 16.67 1.85 -5.38
N PRO A 178 16.62 3.17 -5.11
CA PRO A 178 15.93 4.14 -5.96
C PRO A 178 16.43 4.22 -7.42
N GLU A 179 17.66 3.84 -7.67
CA GLU A 179 18.26 3.78 -9.02
C GLU A 179 17.67 2.65 -9.86
N VAL A 180 17.25 1.55 -9.23
CA VAL A 180 16.63 0.38 -9.87
C VAL A 180 15.12 0.55 -9.95
N ASP A 181 14.50 1.12 -8.91
CA ASP A 181 13.06 1.39 -8.86
C ASP A 181 12.80 2.85 -8.48
N PRO A 182 12.78 3.77 -9.44
CA PRO A 182 12.57 5.20 -9.19
C PRO A 182 11.13 5.55 -8.76
N ASN A 183 10.21 4.61 -8.79
CA ASN A 183 8.82 4.78 -8.35
C ASN A 183 8.53 4.10 -7.00
N ARG A 184 9.57 3.61 -6.33
CA ARG A 184 9.43 3.00 -5.02
C ARG A 184 8.84 3.94 -3.97
N ALA A 185 8.29 3.37 -2.89
CA ALA A 185 7.86 4.15 -1.74
C ALA A 185 9.02 4.80 -0.99
N SER A 186 8.72 5.86 -0.29
CA SER A 186 9.64 6.60 0.58
C SER A 186 9.83 5.85 1.92
N LEU A 187 10.44 4.69 1.85
CA LEU A 187 10.79 3.85 3.00
C LEU A 187 12.06 3.06 2.74
N ALA A 188 12.77 2.67 3.79
CA ALA A 188 13.84 1.70 3.76
C ALA A 188 13.63 0.64 4.84
N THR A 189 13.69 -0.62 4.43
CA THR A 189 13.71 -1.77 5.33
C THR A 189 15.10 -2.33 5.36
N PHE A 190 15.65 -2.53 6.55
CA PHE A 190 17.05 -2.93 6.74
C PHE A 190 17.22 -3.73 8.03
N TYR A 191 18.39 -4.32 8.18
CA TYR A 191 18.85 -4.87 9.45
C TYR A 191 20.34 -4.58 9.65
N LEU A 192 20.76 -4.59 10.91
CA LEU A 192 22.16 -4.53 11.31
C LEU A 192 22.59 -5.95 11.74
N LYS A 193 23.78 -6.39 11.34
CA LYS A 193 24.23 -7.78 11.55
C LYS A 193 24.28 -8.22 13.01
N ASN A 194 24.58 -7.29 13.92
CA ASN A 194 24.85 -7.59 15.32
C ASN A 194 23.78 -7.07 16.31
N ILE A 195 22.69 -6.48 15.82
CA ILE A 195 21.66 -5.88 16.65
C ILE A 195 20.29 -6.39 16.17
N HIS A 196 19.51 -6.96 17.09
CA HIS A 196 18.13 -7.34 16.77
C HIS A 196 17.28 -6.10 16.48
N SER A 197 16.38 -6.18 15.52
CA SER A 197 15.60 -5.01 15.07
C SER A 197 14.70 -4.39 16.16
N ASN A 198 14.27 -5.18 17.16
CA ASN A 198 13.52 -4.65 18.31
C ASN A 198 14.43 -3.81 19.22
N ASP A 199 15.63 -4.33 19.52
CA ASP A 199 16.58 -3.61 20.38
C ASP A 199 17.03 -2.30 19.71
N LEU A 200 17.23 -2.34 18.39
CA LEU A 200 17.50 -1.13 17.60
C LEU A 200 16.36 -0.12 17.70
N ALA A 201 15.10 -0.58 17.61
CA ALA A 201 13.95 0.31 17.73
C ALA A 201 13.86 0.93 19.14
N GLU A 202 14.12 0.19 20.21
CA GLU A 202 14.15 0.69 21.59
C GLU A 202 15.28 1.70 21.82
N ILE A 203 16.47 1.43 21.29
CA ILE A 203 17.61 2.35 21.36
C ILE A 203 17.29 3.68 20.68
N LEU A 204 16.70 3.64 19.47
CA LEU A 204 16.34 4.84 18.73
C LEU A 204 15.16 5.58 19.39
N ASP A 205 14.17 4.86 19.92
CA ASP A 205 13.03 5.45 20.65
C ASP A 205 13.52 6.22 21.88
N SER A 206 14.48 5.70 22.63
CA SER A 206 15.12 6.42 23.76
C SER A 206 15.79 7.74 23.37
N LYS A 207 16.01 7.95 22.07
CA LYS A 207 16.58 9.16 21.46
C LYS A 207 15.54 10.01 20.71
N GLY A 208 14.25 9.65 20.86
CA GLY A 208 13.13 10.35 20.22
C GLY A 208 12.93 10.02 18.75
N ILE A 209 13.48 8.89 18.27
CA ILE A 209 13.36 8.45 16.87
C ILE A 209 12.52 7.18 16.79
N CYS A 210 11.33 7.30 16.22
CA CYS A 210 10.40 6.18 16.06
C CYS A 210 10.60 5.46 14.73
N ILE A 211 10.97 4.19 14.79
CA ILE A 211 11.01 3.27 13.65
C ILE A 211 10.13 2.05 13.93
N ARG A 212 9.77 1.33 12.90
CA ARG A 212 9.06 0.06 13.07
C ARG A 212 10.01 -1.12 13.00
N SER A 213 9.89 -2.07 13.93
CA SER A 213 10.60 -3.35 13.92
C SER A 213 9.66 -4.53 13.67
N GLY A 214 10.20 -5.67 13.28
CA GLY A 214 9.51 -6.95 13.11
C GLY A 214 9.29 -7.35 11.65
N HIS A 215 8.18 -8.03 11.36
CA HIS A 215 7.88 -8.62 10.04
C HIS A 215 7.10 -7.69 9.10
N HIS A 216 6.70 -6.50 9.54
CA HIS A 216 5.92 -5.52 8.75
C HIS A 216 4.66 -6.09 8.09
N CYS A 217 3.97 -7.02 8.76
CA CYS A 217 2.83 -7.79 8.23
C CYS A 217 3.19 -8.67 7.01
N CYS A 218 4.46 -9.05 6.85
CA CYS A 218 4.98 -9.82 5.70
C CYS A 218 5.93 -10.95 6.14
N GLN A 219 5.47 -11.78 7.07
CA GLN A 219 6.27 -12.90 7.62
C GLN A 219 6.73 -13.91 6.56
N PRO A 220 5.92 -14.28 5.53
CA PRO A 220 6.39 -15.17 4.48
C PRO A 220 7.61 -14.64 3.71
N LEU A 221 7.66 -13.33 3.45
CA LEU A 221 8.83 -12.70 2.83
C LEU A 221 10.08 -12.86 3.71
N HIS A 222 9.98 -12.59 5.01
CA HIS A 222 11.11 -12.74 5.93
C HIS A 222 11.64 -14.18 5.97
N ARG A 223 10.75 -15.18 5.95
CA ARG A 223 11.15 -16.60 5.83
C ARG A 223 11.85 -16.89 4.50
N HIS A 224 11.36 -16.31 3.40
CA HIS A 224 11.93 -16.51 2.07
C HIS A 224 13.35 -15.96 1.97
N ILE A 225 13.61 -14.79 2.57
CA ILE A 225 14.95 -14.17 2.57
C ILE A 225 15.84 -14.63 3.73
N GLY A 226 15.32 -15.49 4.62
CA GLY A 226 16.10 -16.08 5.72
C GLY A 226 16.40 -15.12 6.87
N ILE A 227 15.59 -14.05 7.05
CA ILE A 227 15.78 -13.03 8.09
C ILE A 227 14.61 -13.08 9.08
N ASN A 228 14.90 -13.11 10.39
CA ASN A 228 13.87 -13.22 11.42
C ASN A 228 13.06 -11.93 11.61
N SER A 229 13.70 -10.78 11.51
CA SER A 229 13.05 -9.47 11.66
C SER A 229 13.89 -8.37 11.03
N THR A 230 13.26 -7.26 10.69
CA THR A 230 13.90 -6.08 10.12
C THR A 230 13.42 -4.81 10.80
N ALA A 231 14.22 -3.75 10.73
CA ALA A 231 13.83 -2.39 11.03
C ALA A 231 13.32 -1.70 9.76
N ARG A 232 12.33 -0.81 9.88
CA ARG A 232 11.83 -0.03 8.76
C ARG A 232 11.65 1.42 9.15
N VAL A 233 12.32 2.30 8.45
CA VAL A 233 12.08 3.74 8.49
C VAL A 233 11.20 4.14 7.31
N ARG A 234 10.27 5.06 7.54
CA ARG A 234 9.40 5.60 6.49
C ARG A 234 9.34 7.11 6.61
N MET A 235 9.43 7.76 5.47
CA MET A 235 9.27 9.19 5.31
C MET A 235 7.98 9.49 4.56
N ASN A 236 7.49 10.70 4.68
CA ASN A 236 6.38 11.22 3.90
C ASN A 236 6.65 12.69 3.52
N PHE A 237 5.70 13.35 2.89
CA PHE A 237 5.83 14.74 2.45
C PHE A 237 5.92 15.78 3.59
N THR A 238 5.77 15.37 4.85
CA THR A 238 5.99 16.22 6.03
C THR A 238 7.37 16.04 6.67
N THR A 239 8.11 15.01 6.23
CA THR A 239 9.45 14.71 6.75
C THR A 239 10.47 15.68 6.18
N GLU A 240 11.27 16.30 7.04
CA GLU A 240 12.36 17.20 6.65
C GLU A 240 13.67 16.40 6.45
N LYS A 241 14.55 16.95 5.64
CA LYS A 241 15.85 16.32 5.36
C LYS A 241 16.72 16.20 6.62
N GLU A 242 16.62 17.17 7.51
CA GLU A 242 17.31 17.26 8.79
C GLU A 242 16.93 16.11 9.73
N GLU A 243 15.68 15.64 9.66
CA GLU A 243 15.23 14.47 10.43
C GLU A 243 15.94 13.18 9.97
N ILE A 244 16.25 13.08 8.67
CA ILE A 244 17.06 11.98 8.14
C ILE A 244 18.49 12.08 8.69
N ASP A 245 19.08 13.27 8.72
CA ASP A 245 20.44 13.47 9.26
C ASP A 245 20.52 13.10 10.74
N ILE A 246 19.53 13.50 11.55
CA ILE A 246 19.40 13.12 12.96
C ILE A 246 19.26 11.59 13.10
N PHE A 247 18.40 10.97 12.32
CA PHE A 247 18.23 9.52 12.31
C PHE A 247 19.55 8.80 12.02
N ILE A 248 20.26 9.21 10.98
CA ILE A 248 21.55 8.61 10.58
C ILE A 248 22.64 8.82 11.63
N GLU A 249 22.69 10.00 12.28
CA GLU A 249 23.62 10.28 13.38
C GLU A 249 23.41 9.31 14.56
N LYS A 250 22.14 9.03 14.88
CA LYS A 250 21.80 8.15 16.01
C LYS A 250 21.85 6.66 15.66
N LEU A 251 21.90 6.33 14.37
CA LEU A 251 22.06 4.96 13.88
C LEU A 251 23.52 4.53 13.82
N LYS A 252 24.46 5.46 13.67
CA LYS A 252 25.94 5.26 13.77
C LYS A 252 26.39 5.06 15.21
#